data_1d2ae1847a4455b4cbb93e88dc11f295
#
_entry.id   1d2ae1847a4455b4cbb93e88dc11f295
#
_cell.length_a   1.000
_cell.length_b   1.000
_cell.length_c   1.000
_cell.angle_alpha   90.00
_cell.angle_beta   90.00
_cell.angle_gamma   90.00
#
_symmetry.space_group_name_H-M   'P 1'
#
loop_
_entity.id
_entity.type
_entity.pdbx_description
1 polymer ?
#
loop_
_entity_poly.entity_id
_entity_poly.type
_entity_poly.pdbx_seq_one_letter_code
_entity_poly.pdbx_strand_id
1 'polypeptide(L)'
;GLFMLSNLVIIPFIGIILMLGILVILLSLFHLLPVFLADTYMFVISLMNQFVSWISIQESFLIKEISFSFSLLLISYACLFFGILSFKRKTFQSILAFLILLIVFQSTILFEKQQVQTTSEFIIFNRNRQTIIGENNHGNLKIHHDLDSLSIKNLGLIKEYKVGKNVRKVQFKKQLLNTYQFKNNTFILVDSLGVYQLGNKLKPIVVLRQSPKINLERFINVLQPKQIIADASNYKIRVVNWKFICDKKGVSFYYTGEKGAILFK
;
A
#
# COMPACT_ATOMS: atom_id res chain seq x y z
N GLY A 1 12.40 -0.86 -14.03
CA GLY A 1 11.85 -0.88 -15.36
C GLY A 1 12.72 -0.15 -16.38
N LEU A 2 12.13 0.35 -17.41
CA LEU A 2 12.82 1.07 -18.51
C LEU A 2 13.47 2.41 -18.08
N PHE A 3 13.28 2.84 -16.85
CA PHE A 3 13.89 4.04 -16.29
C PHE A 3 15.44 4.05 -16.41
N MET A 4 16.08 2.91 -16.14
CA MET A 4 17.54 2.82 -16.32
C MET A 4 17.94 2.93 -17.79
N LEU A 5 17.15 2.36 -18.70
CA LEU A 5 17.39 2.46 -20.14
C LEU A 5 17.16 3.90 -20.64
N SER A 6 16.09 4.55 -20.16
CA SER A 6 15.83 5.95 -20.51
C SER A 6 16.96 6.88 -20.05
N ASN A 7 17.44 6.71 -18.81
CA ASN A 7 18.56 7.51 -18.30
C ASN A 7 19.86 7.26 -19.03
N LEU A 8 20.13 6.03 -19.43
CA LEU A 8 21.32 5.69 -20.20
C LEU A 8 21.39 6.42 -21.56
N VAL A 9 20.21 6.65 -22.17
CA VAL A 9 20.11 7.40 -23.44
C VAL A 9 19.98 8.90 -23.19
N ILE A 10 19.07 9.33 -22.31
CA ILE A 10 18.73 10.74 -22.11
C ILE A 10 19.90 11.54 -21.52
N ILE A 11 20.61 11.00 -20.50
CA ILE A 11 21.65 11.74 -19.78
C ILE A 11 22.79 12.21 -20.70
N PRO A 12 23.37 11.37 -21.57
CA PRO A 12 24.41 11.84 -22.50
C PRO A 12 23.90 12.90 -23.49
N PHE A 13 22.67 12.76 -23.97
CA PHE A 13 22.11 13.66 -24.98
C PHE A 13 21.65 15.01 -24.42
N ILE A 14 21.22 15.07 -23.15
CA ILE A 14 20.76 16.31 -22.51
C ILE A 14 21.87 17.37 -22.51
N GLY A 15 23.12 17.00 -22.26
CA GLY A 15 24.26 17.90 -22.30
C GLY A 15 24.47 18.52 -23.70
N ILE A 16 24.36 17.67 -24.73
CA ILE A 16 24.51 18.12 -26.14
C ILE A 16 23.35 19.04 -26.53
N ILE A 17 22.12 18.69 -26.16
CA ILE A 17 20.92 19.50 -26.45
C ILE A 17 21.00 20.86 -25.77
N LEU A 18 21.46 20.93 -24.51
CA LEU A 18 21.62 22.19 -23.80
C LEU A 18 22.70 23.05 -24.44
N MET A 19 23.84 22.47 -24.82
CA MET A 19 24.93 23.19 -25.47
C MET A 19 24.51 23.77 -26.86
N LEU A 20 23.80 22.94 -27.65
CA LEU A 20 23.24 23.40 -28.93
C LEU A 20 22.17 24.47 -28.73
N GLY A 21 21.31 24.32 -27.69
CA GLY A 21 20.30 25.33 -27.37
C GLY A 21 20.88 26.68 -27.01
N ILE A 22 21.95 26.70 -26.21
CA ILE A 22 22.68 27.95 -25.90
C ILE A 22 23.26 28.56 -27.17
N LEU A 23 23.85 27.73 -28.03
CA LEU A 23 24.41 28.21 -29.31
C LEU A 23 23.34 28.82 -30.21
N VAL A 24 22.17 28.14 -30.34
CA VAL A 24 21.02 28.63 -31.13
C VAL A 24 20.54 29.98 -30.57
N ILE A 25 20.42 30.14 -29.26
CA ILE A 25 20.00 31.38 -28.61
C ILE A 25 20.99 32.49 -28.89
N LEU A 26 22.29 32.24 -28.73
CA LEU A 26 23.32 33.24 -29.01
C LEU A 26 23.34 33.72 -30.47
N LEU A 27 23.27 32.77 -31.42
CA LEU A 27 23.23 33.13 -32.84
C LEU A 27 21.94 33.87 -33.20
N SER A 28 20.81 33.52 -32.58
CA SER A 28 19.54 34.23 -32.78
C SER A 28 19.60 35.67 -32.26
N LEU A 29 20.27 35.91 -31.13
CA LEU A 29 20.43 37.25 -30.54
C LEU A 29 21.19 38.18 -31.48
N PHE A 30 22.17 37.67 -32.24
CA PHE A 30 22.95 38.42 -33.22
C PHE A 30 22.36 38.40 -34.62
N HIS A 31 21.13 37.87 -34.82
CA HIS A 31 20.50 37.69 -36.12
C HIS A 31 21.33 36.88 -37.14
N LEU A 32 22.25 36.02 -36.64
CA LEU A 32 23.12 35.17 -37.46
C LEU A 32 22.68 33.70 -37.48
N LEU A 33 21.48 33.39 -37.03
CA LEU A 33 20.99 32.01 -36.93
C LEU A 33 20.64 31.42 -38.31
N PRO A 34 21.38 30.42 -38.82
CA PRO A 34 21.01 29.74 -40.05
C PRO A 34 19.75 28.89 -39.82
N VAL A 35 18.80 28.88 -40.77
CA VAL A 35 17.53 28.14 -40.69
C VAL A 35 17.80 26.65 -40.47
N PHE A 36 18.77 26.07 -41.17
CA PHE A 36 19.08 24.64 -41.03
C PHE A 36 19.51 24.27 -39.61
N LEU A 37 20.17 25.14 -38.86
CA LEU A 37 20.60 24.90 -37.49
C LEU A 37 19.39 24.89 -36.54
N ALA A 38 18.44 25.78 -36.73
CA ALA A 38 17.19 25.82 -36.00
C ALA A 38 16.35 24.55 -36.26
N ASP A 39 16.25 24.14 -37.51
CA ASP A 39 15.50 22.93 -37.91
C ASP A 39 16.16 21.66 -37.34
N THR A 40 17.48 21.56 -37.39
CA THR A 40 18.23 20.44 -36.79
C THR A 40 18.01 20.37 -35.29
N TYR A 41 18.07 21.50 -34.60
CA TYR A 41 17.82 21.56 -33.16
C TYR A 41 16.40 21.12 -32.80
N MET A 42 15.40 21.62 -33.53
CA MET A 42 14.00 21.18 -33.34
C MET A 42 13.81 19.70 -33.64
N PHE A 43 14.48 19.15 -34.67
CA PHE A 43 14.44 17.73 -34.98
C PHE A 43 15.00 16.87 -33.84
N VAL A 44 16.15 17.26 -33.25
CA VAL A 44 16.77 16.55 -32.13
C VAL A 44 15.84 16.54 -30.90
N ILE A 45 15.22 17.70 -30.59
CA ILE A 45 14.26 17.78 -29.48
C ILE A 45 13.04 16.90 -29.76
N SER A 46 12.52 16.92 -30.98
CA SER A 46 11.38 16.10 -31.38
C SER A 46 11.69 14.60 -31.25
N LEU A 47 12.85 14.18 -31.69
CA LEU A 47 13.31 12.79 -31.57
C LEU A 47 13.42 12.36 -30.09
N MET A 48 13.96 13.21 -29.24
CA MET A 48 14.00 12.94 -27.80
C MET A 48 12.61 12.82 -27.17
N ASN A 49 11.70 13.73 -27.53
CA ASN A 49 10.33 13.69 -27.04
C ASN A 49 9.59 12.42 -27.50
N GLN A 50 9.81 12.00 -28.75
CA GLN A 50 9.24 10.75 -29.28
C GLN A 50 9.80 9.53 -28.53
N PHE A 51 11.11 9.51 -28.25
CA PHE A 51 11.74 8.44 -27.51
C PHE A 51 11.19 8.35 -26.07
N VAL A 52 11.07 9.48 -25.36
CA VAL A 52 10.48 9.53 -24.02
C VAL A 52 9.02 9.09 -24.05
N SER A 53 8.24 9.55 -25.04
CA SER A 53 6.85 9.14 -25.23
C SER A 53 6.74 7.64 -25.51
N TRP A 54 7.59 7.09 -26.35
CA TRP A 54 7.63 5.65 -26.61
C TRP A 54 7.91 4.84 -25.35
N ILE A 55 8.89 5.26 -24.53
CA ILE A 55 9.18 4.59 -23.25
C ILE A 55 7.99 4.68 -22.29
N SER A 56 7.31 5.84 -22.25
CA SER A 56 6.18 6.05 -21.32
C SER A 56 4.98 5.14 -21.64
N ILE A 57 4.81 4.75 -22.89
CA ILE A 57 3.74 3.83 -23.33
C ILE A 57 4.04 2.38 -22.91
N GLN A 58 5.31 2.03 -22.69
CA GLN A 58 5.71 0.67 -22.31
C GLN A 58 5.39 0.34 -20.83
N GLU A 59 4.14 0.51 -20.43
CA GLU A 59 3.69 0.22 -19.05
C GLU A 59 3.83 -1.25 -18.64
N SER A 60 3.87 -2.18 -19.60
CA SER A 60 4.01 -3.62 -19.36
C SER A 60 5.32 -4.01 -18.66
N PHE A 61 6.36 -3.20 -18.81
CA PHE A 61 7.66 -3.37 -18.14
C PHE A 61 7.76 -2.70 -16.76
N LEU A 62 6.72 -2.00 -16.34
CA LEU A 62 6.67 -1.39 -15.01
C LEU A 62 6.33 -2.46 -13.96
N ILE A 63 7.32 -2.85 -13.19
CA ILE A 63 7.12 -3.69 -12.02
C ILE A 63 6.57 -2.77 -10.92
N LYS A 64 5.25 -2.86 -10.71
CA LYS A 64 4.50 -2.06 -9.70
C LYS A 64 4.35 -2.91 -8.43
N GLU A 65 4.27 -2.24 -7.27
CA GLU A 65 3.90 -2.86 -6.00
C GLU A 65 4.83 -4.00 -5.54
N ILE A 66 6.14 -3.77 -5.65
CA ILE A 66 7.14 -4.73 -5.15
C ILE A 66 7.13 -4.67 -3.61
N SER A 67 6.82 -5.82 -2.99
CA SER A 67 7.04 -5.99 -1.55
C SER A 67 8.53 -6.22 -1.30
N PHE A 68 9.18 -5.28 -0.62
CA PHE A 68 10.60 -5.36 -0.31
C PHE A 68 10.81 -5.08 1.17
N SER A 69 11.08 -6.12 1.93
CA SER A 69 11.28 -6.01 3.38
C SER A 69 12.64 -5.38 3.71
N PHE A 70 12.75 -4.82 4.90
CA PHE A 70 14.02 -4.26 5.37
C PHE A 70 15.12 -5.32 5.42
N SER A 71 14.79 -6.56 5.75
CA SER A 71 15.73 -7.70 5.74
C SER A 71 16.27 -7.95 4.35
N LEU A 72 15.40 -8.01 3.33
CA LEU A 72 15.81 -8.20 1.93
C LEU A 72 16.67 -7.05 1.45
N LEU A 73 16.38 -5.82 1.87
CA LEU A 73 17.17 -4.64 1.52
C LEU A 73 18.62 -4.77 2.04
N LEU A 74 18.81 -5.12 3.31
CA LEU A 74 20.14 -5.30 3.87
C LEU A 74 20.93 -6.43 3.19
N ILE A 75 20.27 -7.57 2.96
CA ILE A 75 20.90 -8.71 2.29
C ILE A 75 21.26 -8.36 0.84
N SER A 76 20.41 -7.61 0.13
CA SER A 76 20.69 -7.18 -1.25
C SER A 76 21.91 -6.26 -1.33
N TYR A 77 22.05 -5.30 -0.41
CA TYR A 77 23.26 -4.47 -0.35
C TYR A 77 24.52 -5.28 -0.03
N ALA A 78 24.43 -6.25 0.89
CA ALA A 78 25.54 -7.16 1.15
C ALA A 78 25.89 -8.00 -0.09
N CYS A 79 24.90 -8.53 -0.82
CA CYS A 79 25.13 -9.24 -2.07
C CYS A 79 25.83 -8.36 -3.12
N LEU A 80 25.40 -7.11 -3.29
CA LEU A 80 26.04 -6.18 -4.22
C LEU A 80 27.49 -5.91 -3.82
N PHE A 81 27.74 -5.64 -2.54
CA PHE A 81 29.09 -5.37 -2.04
C PHE A 81 30.05 -6.55 -2.26
N PHE A 82 29.65 -7.75 -1.85
CA PHE A 82 30.48 -8.94 -2.05
C PHE A 82 30.56 -9.36 -3.53
N GLY A 83 29.52 -9.08 -4.33
CA GLY A 83 29.55 -9.26 -5.78
C GLY A 83 30.64 -8.40 -6.42
N ILE A 84 30.68 -7.09 -6.12
CA ILE A 84 31.72 -6.18 -6.61
C ILE A 84 33.14 -6.64 -6.16
N LEU A 85 33.26 -7.05 -4.90
CA LEU A 85 34.55 -7.57 -4.39
C LEU A 85 34.99 -8.83 -5.12
N SER A 86 34.07 -9.75 -5.44
CA SER A 86 34.35 -10.97 -6.19
C SER A 86 34.88 -10.66 -7.58
N PHE A 87 34.28 -9.68 -8.29
CA PHE A 87 34.77 -9.24 -9.59
C PHE A 87 36.15 -8.55 -9.53
N LYS A 88 36.39 -7.76 -8.47
CA LYS A 88 37.68 -7.04 -8.32
C LYS A 88 38.83 -7.92 -7.85
N ARG A 89 38.60 -8.73 -6.81
CA ARG A 89 39.67 -9.48 -6.16
C ARG A 89 39.84 -10.91 -6.67
N LYS A 90 38.80 -11.51 -7.25
CA LYS A 90 38.75 -12.90 -7.77
C LYS A 90 39.29 -13.95 -6.76
N THR A 91 39.18 -13.67 -5.46
CA THR A 91 39.61 -14.60 -4.41
C THR A 91 38.51 -15.61 -4.12
N PHE A 92 38.88 -16.86 -3.85
CA PHE A 92 37.92 -17.93 -3.51
C PHE A 92 36.98 -17.50 -2.36
N GLN A 93 37.50 -16.85 -1.33
CA GLN A 93 36.71 -16.39 -0.18
C GLN A 93 35.63 -15.37 -0.56
N SER A 94 35.94 -14.39 -1.44
CA SER A 94 34.96 -13.38 -1.87
C SER A 94 33.85 -14.00 -2.74
N ILE A 95 34.20 -14.95 -3.59
CA ILE A 95 33.23 -15.68 -4.42
C ILE A 95 32.34 -16.55 -3.54
N LEU A 96 32.93 -17.28 -2.57
CA LEU A 96 32.18 -18.11 -1.64
C LEU A 96 31.19 -17.28 -0.79
N ALA A 97 31.65 -16.15 -0.26
CA ALA A 97 30.80 -15.24 0.51
C ALA A 97 29.61 -14.71 -0.33
N PHE A 98 29.86 -14.32 -1.56
CA PHE A 98 28.81 -13.90 -2.50
C PHE A 98 27.78 -15.01 -2.76
N LEU A 99 28.22 -16.24 -3.01
CA LEU A 99 27.32 -17.39 -3.23
C LEU A 99 26.48 -17.72 -1.99
N ILE A 100 27.09 -17.69 -0.80
CA ILE A 100 26.36 -17.88 0.46
C ILE A 100 25.28 -16.81 0.62
N LEU A 101 25.62 -15.54 0.38
CA LEU A 101 24.65 -14.43 0.46
C LEU A 101 23.51 -14.57 -0.57
N LEU A 102 23.78 -15.08 -1.77
CA LEU A 102 22.74 -15.39 -2.75
C LEU A 102 21.78 -16.46 -2.24
N ILE A 103 22.29 -17.52 -1.60
CA ILE A 103 21.45 -18.56 -1.01
C ILE A 103 20.61 -18.00 0.12
N VAL A 104 21.20 -17.16 1.00
CA VAL A 104 20.49 -16.50 2.08
C VAL A 104 19.38 -15.57 1.52
N PHE A 105 19.66 -14.81 0.47
CA PHE A 105 18.71 -13.94 -0.20
C PHE A 105 17.51 -14.73 -0.74
N GLN A 106 17.76 -15.81 -1.46
CA GLN A 106 16.70 -16.69 -1.99
C GLN A 106 15.89 -17.35 -0.87
N SER A 107 16.56 -17.83 0.18
CA SER A 107 15.90 -18.43 1.34
C SER A 107 14.99 -17.44 2.05
N THR A 108 15.42 -16.18 2.20
CA THR A 108 14.60 -15.12 2.82
C THR A 108 13.33 -14.85 1.99
N ILE A 109 13.44 -14.78 0.66
CA ILE A 109 12.28 -14.63 -0.23
C ILE A 109 11.29 -15.78 -0.06
N LEU A 110 11.78 -17.02 0.00
CA LEU A 110 10.93 -18.20 0.17
C LEU A 110 10.25 -18.19 1.55
N PHE A 111 10.98 -17.83 2.59
CA PHE A 111 10.45 -17.73 3.96
C PHE A 111 9.33 -16.66 4.06
N GLU A 112 9.53 -15.48 3.48
CA GLU A 112 8.50 -14.44 3.45
C GLU A 112 7.26 -14.89 2.68
N LYS A 113 7.41 -15.55 1.54
CA LYS A 113 6.29 -16.14 0.79
C LYS A 113 5.53 -17.20 1.59
N GLN A 114 6.23 -18.02 2.35
CA GLN A 114 5.61 -19.04 3.20
C GLN A 114 4.85 -18.39 4.36
N GLN A 115 5.41 -17.38 5.00
CA GLN A 115 4.77 -16.63 6.08
C GLN A 115 3.43 -16.03 5.64
N VAL A 116 3.36 -15.47 4.44
CA VAL A 116 2.09 -14.96 3.87
C VAL A 116 1.04 -16.07 3.71
N GLN A 117 1.47 -17.29 3.35
CA GLN A 117 0.56 -18.43 3.17
C GLN A 117 0.00 -18.98 4.48
N THR A 118 0.65 -18.73 5.60
CA THR A 118 0.21 -19.22 6.91
C THR A 118 -0.57 -18.18 7.71
N THR A 119 -0.52 -16.92 7.29
CA THR A 119 -1.12 -15.81 8.05
C THR A 119 -2.54 -15.52 7.58
N SER A 120 -3.46 -15.44 8.54
CA SER A 120 -4.81 -14.90 8.34
C SER A 120 -5.00 -13.69 9.23
N GLU A 121 -5.56 -12.61 8.68
CA GLU A 121 -5.77 -11.34 9.39
C GLU A 121 -7.16 -10.77 9.06
N PHE A 122 -7.84 -10.22 10.09
CA PHE A 122 -9.06 -9.44 9.93
C PHE A 122 -8.75 -7.97 10.24
N ILE A 123 -9.15 -7.05 9.36
CA ILE A 123 -8.68 -5.67 9.40
C ILE A 123 -9.88 -4.73 9.28
N ILE A 124 -9.94 -3.74 10.16
CA ILE A 124 -10.84 -2.60 10.02
C ILE A 124 -9.96 -1.41 9.67
N PHE A 125 -10.06 -0.94 8.44
CA PHE A 125 -9.23 0.14 7.92
C PHE A 125 -9.67 1.49 8.48
N ASN A 126 -8.71 2.41 8.58
CA ASN A 126 -8.98 3.81 8.90
C ASN A 126 -9.20 4.60 7.62
N ARG A 127 -10.45 4.97 7.34
CA ARG A 127 -10.80 5.86 6.24
C ARG A 127 -11.88 6.83 6.67
N ASN A 128 -11.60 8.12 6.52
CA ASN A 128 -12.53 9.17 6.94
C ASN A 128 -13.90 9.04 6.26
N ARG A 129 -14.97 9.06 7.03
CA ARG A 129 -16.38 8.95 6.61
C ARG A 129 -16.77 7.64 5.90
N GLN A 130 -15.93 6.63 5.92
CA GLN A 130 -16.14 5.40 5.17
C GLN A 130 -15.73 4.18 5.99
N THR A 131 -16.45 3.08 5.78
CA THR A 131 -16.16 1.80 6.44
C THR A 131 -15.56 0.84 5.42
N ILE A 132 -14.38 0.33 5.72
CA ILE A 132 -13.69 -0.66 4.90
C ILE A 132 -13.19 -1.77 5.82
N ILE A 133 -13.63 -2.99 5.53
CA ILE A 133 -13.25 -4.19 6.27
C ILE A 133 -12.50 -5.12 5.32
N GLY A 134 -11.35 -5.62 5.75
CA GLY A 134 -10.54 -6.57 5.01
C GLY A 134 -10.44 -7.91 5.72
N GLU A 135 -10.59 -8.99 4.97
CA GLU A 135 -10.30 -10.35 5.40
C GLU A 135 -9.14 -10.88 4.55
N ASN A 136 -7.98 -10.98 5.13
CA ASN A 136 -6.82 -11.58 4.48
C ASN A 136 -6.69 -13.05 4.93
N ASN A 137 -6.92 -13.98 4.02
CA ASN A 137 -6.75 -15.39 4.24
C ASN A 137 -5.67 -15.92 3.30
N HIS A 138 -4.50 -16.27 3.88
CA HIS A 138 -3.40 -16.89 3.12
C HIS A 138 -2.97 -16.08 1.89
N GLY A 139 -2.88 -14.74 2.03
CA GLY A 139 -2.51 -13.84 0.96
C GLY A 139 -3.64 -13.51 -0.04
N ASN A 140 -4.89 -13.94 0.23
CA ASN A 140 -6.07 -13.53 -0.52
C ASN A 140 -6.88 -12.53 0.32
N LEU A 141 -6.85 -11.27 -0.08
CA LEU A 141 -7.55 -10.18 0.62
C LEU A 141 -8.92 -9.97 0.02
N LYS A 142 -9.96 -10.18 0.81
CA LYS A 142 -11.34 -9.80 0.50
C LYS A 142 -11.63 -8.47 1.19
N ILE A 143 -12.05 -7.48 0.43
CA ILE A 143 -12.38 -6.15 0.93
C ILE A 143 -13.88 -5.93 0.81
N HIS A 144 -14.54 -5.74 1.96
CA HIS A 144 -15.94 -5.36 2.06
C HIS A 144 -16.04 -3.85 2.25
N HIS A 145 -16.86 -3.18 1.44
CA HIS A 145 -16.97 -1.72 1.42
C HIS A 145 -18.34 -1.25 0.93
N ASP A 146 -18.66 0.00 1.23
CA ASP A 146 -19.85 0.71 0.74
C ASP A 146 -19.57 1.79 -0.31
N LEU A 147 -18.34 1.79 -0.86
CA LEU A 147 -17.83 2.77 -1.83
C LEU A 147 -18.13 2.41 -3.28
N ASP A 148 -17.99 3.39 -4.17
CA ASP A 148 -17.97 3.11 -5.60
C ASP A 148 -16.74 2.34 -6.03
N SER A 149 -16.93 1.40 -6.97
CA SER A 149 -15.90 0.45 -7.39
C SER A 149 -14.63 1.09 -7.97
N LEU A 150 -14.73 2.28 -8.57
CA LEU A 150 -13.57 3.01 -9.08
C LEU A 150 -12.77 3.67 -7.97
N SER A 151 -13.45 4.21 -6.96
CA SER A 151 -12.82 4.89 -5.84
C SER A 151 -12.01 3.94 -4.95
N ILE A 152 -12.50 2.71 -4.73
CA ILE A 152 -11.85 1.75 -3.83
C ILE A 152 -10.55 1.18 -4.40
N LYS A 153 -10.50 0.90 -5.71
CA LYS A 153 -9.32 0.31 -6.36
C LYS A 153 -8.08 1.20 -6.30
N ASN A 154 -8.29 2.51 -6.24
CA ASN A 154 -7.22 3.51 -6.25
C ASN A 154 -6.80 3.98 -4.85
N LEU A 155 -7.38 3.41 -3.77
CA LEU A 155 -7.03 3.80 -2.42
C LEU A 155 -5.61 3.39 -2.06
N GLY A 156 -4.78 4.38 -1.71
CA GLY A 156 -3.39 4.20 -1.28
C GLY A 156 -3.27 3.21 -0.12
N LEU A 157 -4.17 3.31 0.88
CA LEU A 157 -4.17 2.43 2.06
C LEU A 157 -4.28 0.92 1.71
N ILE A 158 -5.05 0.56 0.66
CA ILE A 158 -5.17 -0.83 0.21
C ILE A 158 -3.91 -1.26 -0.53
N LYS A 159 -3.33 -0.36 -1.34
CA LYS A 159 -2.06 -0.61 -2.03
C LYS A 159 -0.92 -0.79 -1.04
N GLU A 160 -0.83 0.07 -0.02
CA GLU A 160 0.16 -0.03 1.05
C GLU A 160 0.03 -1.33 1.84
N TYR A 161 -1.20 -1.70 2.23
CA TYR A 161 -1.43 -2.99 2.89
C TYR A 161 -1.06 -4.17 1.99
N LYS A 162 -1.47 -4.12 0.71
CA LYS A 162 -1.14 -5.16 -0.28
C LYS A 162 0.37 -5.36 -0.41
N VAL A 163 1.12 -4.27 -0.54
CA VAL A 163 2.58 -4.30 -0.64
C VAL A 163 3.21 -4.74 0.69
N GLY A 164 2.82 -4.14 1.81
CA GLY A 164 3.41 -4.43 3.12
C GLY A 164 3.16 -5.85 3.62
N LYS A 165 2.07 -6.49 3.18
CA LYS A 165 1.70 -7.87 3.53
C LYS A 165 1.88 -8.87 2.39
N ASN A 166 2.48 -8.47 1.28
CA ASN A 166 2.72 -9.30 0.10
C ASN A 166 1.46 -10.06 -0.36
N VAL A 167 0.31 -9.34 -0.39
CA VAL A 167 -0.99 -9.91 -0.77
C VAL A 167 -0.99 -10.24 -2.25
N ARG A 168 -1.38 -11.48 -2.59
CA ARG A 168 -1.35 -11.98 -3.98
C ARG A 168 -2.57 -11.56 -4.77
N LYS A 169 -3.75 -11.65 -4.16
CA LYS A 169 -5.03 -11.40 -4.83
C LYS A 169 -5.92 -10.52 -3.95
N VAL A 170 -6.51 -9.49 -4.55
CA VAL A 170 -7.48 -8.62 -3.90
C VAL A 170 -8.82 -8.79 -4.58
N GLN A 171 -9.87 -9.03 -3.79
CA GLN A 171 -11.25 -9.12 -4.24
C GLN A 171 -12.06 -8.03 -3.55
N PHE A 172 -12.79 -7.24 -4.31
CA PHE A 172 -13.66 -6.18 -3.80
C PHE A 172 -15.11 -6.65 -3.79
N LYS A 173 -15.79 -6.49 -2.66
CA LYS A 173 -17.23 -6.77 -2.50
C LYS A 173 -17.92 -5.49 -2.05
N LYS A 174 -18.81 -4.97 -2.90
CA LYS A 174 -19.62 -3.77 -2.61
C LYS A 174 -20.77 -4.09 -1.64
N GLN A 175 -20.47 -4.80 -0.56
CA GLN A 175 -21.44 -5.13 0.48
C GLN A 175 -20.72 -5.33 1.81
N LEU A 176 -21.18 -4.66 2.85
CA LEU A 176 -20.80 -4.92 4.22
C LEU A 176 -21.78 -5.92 4.82
N LEU A 177 -21.26 -6.93 5.51
CA LEU A 177 -22.07 -7.90 6.24
C LEU A 177 -22.33 -7.38 7.65
N ASN A 178 -23.48 -7.73 8.22
CA ASN A 178 -23.80 -7.37 9.60
C ASN A 178 -22.99 -8.17 10.62
N THR A 179 -22.46 -9.32 10.23
CA THR A 179 -21.67 -10.19 11.09
C THR A 179 -20.52 -10.79 10.32
N TYR A 180 -19.33 -10.82 10.94
CA TYR A 180 -18.15 -11.51 10.46
C TYR A 180 -17.66 -12.47 11.52
N GLN A 181 -17.15 -13.62 11.09
CA GLN A 181 -16.47 -14.58 11.97
C GLN A 181 -15.01 -14.67 11.57
N PHE A 182 -14.12 -14.44 12.52
CA PHE A 182 -12.71 -14.61 12.30
C PHE A 182 -12.07 -15.31 13.51
N LYS A 183 -11.57 -16.50 13.29
CA LYS A 183 -11.11 -17.40 14.36
C LYS A 183 -12.19 -17.53 15.45
N ASN A 184 -11.86 -17.29 16.70
CA ASN A 184 -12.77 -17.37 17.85
C ASN A 184 -13.50 -16.05 18.15
N ASN A 185 -13.39 -15.04 17.28
CA ASN A 185 -14.04 -13.75 17.47
C ASN A 185 -15.19 -13.56 16.49
N THR A 186 -16.33 -13.14 17.01
CA THR A 186 -17.48 -12.70 16.22
C THR A 186 -17.53 -11.19 16.22
N PHE A 187 -17.53 -10.59 15.03
CA PHE A 187 -17.65 -9.14 14.85
C PHE A 187 -19.08 -8.82 14.43
N ILE A 188 -19.72 -7.92 15.16
CA ILE A 188 -21.06 -7.42 14.84
C ILE A 188 -20.93 -5.98 14.37
N LEU A 189 -21.38 -5.70 13.16
CA LEU A 189 -21.39 -4.38 12.57
C LEU A 189 -22.73 -3.71 12.87
N VAL A 190 -22.68 -2.55 13.53
CA VAL A 190 -23.85 -1.75 13.87
C VAL A 190 -23.75 -0.43 13.10
N ASP A 191 -24.69 -0.21 12.18
CA ASP A 191 -24.77 0.97 11.33
C ASP A 191 -25.77 2.02 11.89
N SER A 192 -26.04 3.04 11.09
CA SER A 192 -26.96 4.15 11.42
C SER A 192 -28.38 3.70 11.79
N LEU A 193 -28.83 2.52 11.29
CA LEU A 193 -30.14 1.96 11.61
C LEU A 193 -30.19 1.38 13.02
N GLY A 194 -29.03 1.06 13.61
CA GLY A 194 -28.95 0.50 14.95
C GLY A 194 -29.50 -0.92 15.08
N VAL A 195 -29.65 -1.63 13.96
CA VAL A 195 -30.16 -3.01 13.95
C VAL A 195 -28.99 -3.96 14.21
N TYR A 196 -29.16 -4.83 15.18
CA TYR A 196 -28.20 -5.88 15.50
C TYR A 196 -28.91 -7.17 15.89
N GLN A 197 -28.40 -8.30 15.42
CA GLN A 197 -28.91 -9.60 15.82
C GLN A 197 -28.22 -10.08 17.09
N LEU A 198 -29.01 -10.46 18.07
CA LEU A 198 -28.54 -11.07 19.30
C LEU A 198 -28.25 -12.56 19.00
N GLY A 199 -27.00 -12.89 18.74
CA GLY A 199 -26.56 -14.29 18.75
C GLY A 199 -26.36 -14.77 20.19
N ASN A 200 -26.89 -15.92 20.53
CA ASN A 200 -26.79 -16.51 21.87
C ASN A 200 -25.31 -16.71 22.30
N LYS A 201 -24.96 -16.14 23.46
CA LYS A 201 -23.80 -16.48 24.32
C LYS A 201 -22.37 -16.11 23.87
N LEU A 202 -22.13 -15.41 22.79
CA LEU A 202 -20.77 -14.99 22.44
C LEU A 202 -20.57 -13.52 22.86
N LYS A 203 -19.51 -13.21 23.60
CA LYS A 203 -19.07 -11.82 23.86
C LYS A 203 -18.50 -11.25 22.56
N PRO A 204 -19.29 -10.57 21.71
CA PRO A 204 -18.83 -10.16 20.39
C PRO A 204 -17.88 -8.96 20.48
N ILE A 205 -17.10 -8.74 19.42
CA ILE A 205 -16.47 -7.45 19.14
C ILE A 205 -17.46 -6.64 18.31
N VAL A 206 -17.79 -5.45 18.78
CA VAL A 206 -18.77 -4.60 18.12
C VAL A 206 -18.08 -3.50 17.34
N VAL A 207 -18.46 -3.33 16.08
CA VAL A 207 -17.97 -2.27 15.20
C VAL A 207 -19.10 -1.27 14.96
N LEU A 208 -18.95 -0.06 15.48
CA LEU A 208 -19.90 1.03 15.29
C LEU A 208 -19.50 1.84 14.05
N ARG A 209 -20.45 2.04 13.12
CA ARG A 209 -20.26 2.81 11.89
C ARG A 209 -21.39 3.81 11.66
N GLN A 210 -21.09 4.90 10.95
CA GLN A 210 -22.09 5.89 10.53
C GLN A 210 -22.93 6.47 11.69
N SER A 211 -22.34 6.52 12.88
CA SER A 211 -22.93 7.15 14.10
C SER A 211 -24.31 6.64 14.48
N PRO A 212 -24.45 5.33 14.80
CA PRO A 212 -25.72 4.73 15.15
C PRO A 212 -26.39 5.46 16.32
N LYS A 213 -27.73 5.62 16.23
CA LYS A 213 -28.55 6.23 17.28
C LYS A 213 -28.97 5.14 18.29
N ILE A 214 -27.99 4.58 19.02
CA ILE A 214 -28.21 3.55 20.04
C ILE A 214 -27.97 4.08 21.45
N ASN A 215 -28.66 3.51 22.44
CA ASN A 215 -28.29 3.67 23.83
C ASN A 215 -27.16 2.68 24.15
N LEU A 216 -25.91 3.20 24.19
CA LEU A 216 -24.71 2.36 24.32
C LEU A 216 -24.66 1.67 25.70
N GLU A 217 -25.16 2.28 26.78
CA GLU A 217 -25.17 1.63 28.10
C GLU A 217 -26.07 0.38 28.10
N ARG A 218 -27.30 0.51 27.56
CA ARG A 218 -28.21 -0.61 27.41
C ARG A 218 -27.61 -1.68 26.49
N PHE A 219 -26.99 -1.27 25.42
CA PHE A 219 -26.34 -2.14 24.45
C PHE A 219 -25.23 -2.97 25.10
N ILE A 220 -24.37 -2.35 25.90
CA ILE A 220 -23.29 -3.05 26.64
C ILE A 220 -23.87 -4.03 27.66
N ASN A 221 -24.90 -3.64 28.39
CA ASN A 221 -25.51 -4.50 29.40
C ASN A 221 -26.14 -5.76 28.78
N VAL A 222 -26.72 -5.65 27.58
CA VAL A 222 -27.39 -6.76 26.88
C VAL A 222 -26.40 -7.67 26.18
N LEU A 223 -25.46 -7.12 25.40
CA LEU A 223 -24.53 -7.87 24.56
C LEU A 223 -23.24 -8.29 25.25
N GLN A 224 -22.87 -7.60 26.33
CA GLN A 224 -21.59 -7.80 27.04
C GLN A 224 -20.41 -7.93 26.09
N PRO A 225 -20.17 -6.94 25.21
CA PRO A 225 -19.14 -7.04 24.19
C PRO A 225 -17.74 -7.14 24.82
N LYS A 226 -16.86 -7.91 24.19
CA LYS A 226 -15.45 -8.00 24.57
C LYS A 226 -14.73 -6.68 24.30
N GLN A 227 -15.10 -6.02 23.22
CA GLN A 227 -14.50 -4.76 22.76
C GLN A 227 -15.50 -4.01 21.88
N ILE A 228 -15.45 -2.68 21.95
CA ILE A 228 -16.18 -1.81 21.05
C ILE A 228 -15.17 -1.04 20.20
N ILE A 229 -15.37 -1.07 18.87
CA ILE A 229 -14.56 -0.38 17.89
C ILE A 229 -15.44 0.66 17.21
N ALA A 230 -15.08 1.93 17.27
CA ALA A 230 -15.66 2.94 16.41
C ALA A 230 -14.76 3.14 15.20
N ASP A 231 -15.32 3.01 13.98
CA ASP A 231 -14.56 3.32 12.79
C ASP A 231 -14.55 4.84 12.49
N ALA A 232 -13.74 5.28 11.52
CA ALA A 232 -13.61 6.69 11.17
C ALA A 232 -14.81 7.27 10.39
N SER A 233 -15.87 6.48 10.16
CA SER A 233 -17.14 6.98 9.61
C SER A 233 -18.00 7.71 10.65
N ASN A 234 -17.65 7.58 11.93
CA ASN A 234 -18.44 8.14 13.04
C ASN A 234 -18.09 9.62 13.31
N TYR A 235 -19.10 10.38 13.76
CA TYR A 235 -18.90 11.76 14.24
C TYR A 235 -18.08 11.77 15.53
N LYS A 236 -17.04 12.61 15.61
CA LYS A 236 -16.13 12.71 16.75
C LYS A 236 -16.87 12.94 18.09
N ILE A 237 -17.90 13.75 18.10
CA ILE A 237 -18.71 14.02 19.30
C ILE A 237 -19.33 12.74 19.85
N ARG A 238 -19.85 11.87 18.97
CA ARG A 238 -20.40 10.57 19.36
C ARG A 238 -19.32 9.65 19.92
N VAL A 239 -18.17 9.59 19.26
CA VAL A 239 -17.03 8.77 19.66
C VAL A 239 -16.54 9.14 21.07
N VAL A 240 -16.42 10.44 21.39
CA VAL A 240 -16.02 10.90 22.73
C VAL A 240 -17.00 10.43 23.80
N ASN A 241 -18.31 10.58 23.52
CA ASN A 241 -19.34 10.12 24.44
C ASN A 241 -19.32 8.59 24.62
N TRP A 242 -19.16 7.84 23.55
CA TRP A 242 -19.07 6.38 23.62
C TRP A 242 -17.84 5.91 24.37
N LYS A 243 -16.70 6.56 24.19
CA LYS A 243 -15.49 6.28 24.95
C LYS A 243 -15.74 6.44 26.45
N PHE A 244 -16.32 7.57 26.87
CA PHE A 244 -16.67 7.82 28.27
C PHE A 244 -17.60 6.72 28.86
N ILE A 245 -18.64 6.30 28.10
CA ILE A 245 -19.53 5.23 28.53
C ILE A 245 -18.80 3.90 28.66
N CYS A 246 -17.93 3.56 27.70
CA CYS A 246 -17.13 2.33 27.73
C CYS A 246 -16.17 2.32 28.92
N ASP A 247 -15.48 3.42 29.19
CA ASP A 247 -14.56 3.57 30.33
C ASP A 247 -15.31 3.37 31.65
N LYS A 248 -16.51 3.97 31.81
CA LYS A 248 -17.37 3.78 32.97
C LYS A 248 -17.83 2.34 33.16
N LYS A 249 -18.04 1.60 32.08
CA LYS A 249 -18.50 0.19 32.08
C LYS A 249 -17.37 -0.83 32.06
N GLY A 250 -16.10 -0.40 31.99
CA GLY A 250 -14.94 -1.29 31.94
C GLY A 250 -14.84 -2.07 30.63
N VAL A 251 -15.38 -1.56 29.52
CA VAL A 251 -15.32 -2.20 28.19
C VAL A 251 -14.20 -1.55 27.35
N SER A 252 -13.34 -2.38 26.77
CA SER A 252 -12.27 -1.88 25.88
C SER A 252 -12.84 -1.12 24.70
N PHE A 253 -12.35 0.12 24.47
CA PHE A 253 -12.76 0.98 23.37
C PHE A 253 -11.62 1.32 22.44
N TYR A 254 -11.85 1.20 21.14
CA TYR A 254 -10.87 1.54 20.09
C TYR A 254 -11.50 2.45 19.05
N TYR A 255 -10.84 3.55 18.72
CA TYR A 255 -11.26 4.46 17.65
C TYR A 255 -10.23 4.46 16.53
N THR A 256 -10.63 3.98 15.32
CA THR A 256 -9.69 3.91 14.18
C THR A 256 -9.29 5.28 13.66
N GLY A 257 -10.12 6.31 13.85
CA GLY A 257 -9.81 7.67 13.41
C GLY A 257 -8.68 8.35 14.20
N GLU A 258 -8.36 7.85 15.40
CA GLU A 258 -7.28 8.36 16.26
C GLU A 258 -6.06 7.40 16.23
N LYS A 259 -6.32 6.11 16.37
CA LYS A 259 -5.29 5.09 16.55
C LYS A 259 -4.89 4.35 15.26
N GLY A 260 -5.51 4.69 14.13
CA GLY A 260 -5.28 4.00 12.86
C GLY A 260 -6.09 2.72 12.69
N ALA A 261 -5.78 1.96 11.65
CA ALA A 261 -6.43 0.68 11.39
C ALA A 261 -6.16 -0.34 12.51
N ILE A 262 -7.13 -1.20 12.80
CA ILE A 262 -6.96 -2.28 13.78
C ILE A 262 -6.88 -3.63 13.07
N LEU A 263 -5.93 -4.46 13.50
CA LEU A 263 -5.67 -5.78 12.94
C LEU A 263 -5.88 -6.85 14.01
N PHE A 264 -6.57 -7.91 13.62
CA PHE A 264 -6.73 -9.13 14.41
C PHE A 264 -6.02 -10.27 13.68
N LYS A 265 -5.18 -11.00 14.41
CA LYS A 265 -4.36 -12.11 13.89
C LYS A 265 -4.84 -13.45 14.40
#